data_09fb2a40461bf8c2f2980bfeb2cb5a8f
#
_entry.id   09fb2a40461bf8c2f2980bfeb2cb5a8f
#
_cell.length_a   1.000
_cell.length_b   1.000
_cell.length_c   1.000
_cell.angle_alpha   90.00
_cell.angle_beta   90.00
_cell.angle_gamma   90.00
#
_symmetry.space_group_name_H-M   'P 1'
#
loop_
_entity.id
_entity.type
_entity.pdbx_description
1 polymer ?
#
loop_
_entity_poly.entity_id
_entity_poly.type
_entity_poly.pdbx_seq_one_letter_code
_entity_poly.pdbx_strand_id
1 'polypeptide(L)'
;GELETLVPERVWQELRKVLASAQPSAFLRTLRDADALRAFLPEVDALYGVPQRPEYHPEVDTGLHQELVSDMAAQLAPGDSLVGFAALTHDLGKALTPSDELPRHIQHEQRGLKPLAALCERLKVPADYRQLAEAVCREHLNVHRLAELRDATVLALLQRCDGFRRPERIARIAIACEADKRGRAGLADQPYPQGPELVRLHAAALAINARDIATEGLKGPAIGQALEAARITAIASARSLPRSAAH
;
A
#
# COMPACT_ATOMS: atom_id res chain seq x y z
N GLY A 1 -29.16 -10.51 14.20
CA GLY A 1 -30.01 -9.57 13.59
C GLY A 1 -29.91 -9.51 12.07
N GLU A 2 -30.56 -8.53 11.45
CA GLU A 2 -30.63 -8.34 10.00
C GLU A 2 -29.26 -8.16 9.31
N LEU A 3 -28.26 -7.66 10.03
CA LEU A 3 -26.89 -7.44 9.50
C LEU A 3 -26.16 -8.74 9.13
N GLU A 4 -26.49 -9.86 9.75
CA GLU A 4 -25.89 -11.18 9.48
C GLU A 4 -26.40 -11.82 8.18
N THR A 5 -27.45 -11.26 7.57
CA THR A 5 -28.07 -11.76 6.34
C THR A 5 -27.57 -11.06 5.08
N LEU A 6 -26.66 -10.09 5.20
CA LEU A 6 -26.17 -9.32 4.07
C LEU A 6 -25.26 -10.19 3.17
N VAL A 7 -25.55 -10.15 1.87
CA VAL A 7 -24.78 -10.84 0.84
C VAL A 7 -23.39 -10.19 0.75
N PRO A 8 -22.29 -10.93 0.97
CA PRO A 8 -20.93 -10.38 1.00
C PRO A 8 -20.57 -9.54 -0.21
N GLU A 9 -20.99 -9.98 -1.40
CA GLU A 9 -20.73 -9.29 -2.66
C GLU A 9 -21.42 -7.92 -2.73
N ARG A 10 -22.58 -7.77 -2.09
CA ARG A 10 -23.27 -6.45 -2.00
C ARG A 10 -22.53 -5.52 -1.06
N VAL A 11 -22.06 -6.03 0.09
CA VAL A 11 -21.24 -5.25 1.02
C VAL A 11 -19.97 -4.77 0.32
N TRP A 12 -19.30 -5.65 -0.43
CA TRP A 12 -18.14 -5.28 -1.24
C TRP A 12 -18.47 -4.20 -2.28
N GLN A 13 -19.57 -4.32 -3.00
CA GLN A 13 -19.95 -3.33 -4.02
C GLN A 13 -20.19 -1.94 -3.41
N GLU A 14 -20.82 -1.86 -2.26
CA GLU A 14 -21.03 -0.57 -1.56
C GLU A 14 -19.69 -0.03 -1.02
N LEU A 15 -18.86 -0.86 -0.40
CA LEU A 15 -17.52 -0.46 0.05
C LEU A 15 -16.70 0.09 -1.12
N ARG A 16 -16.71 -0.56 -2.26
CA ARG A 16 -15.99 -0.11 -3.46
C ARG A 16 -16.45 1.27 -3.94
N LYS A 17 -17.75 1.55 -3.89
CA LYS A 17 -18.29 2.89 -4.23
C LYS A 17 -17.82 3.95 -3.25
N VAL A 18 -17.83 3.62 -1.97
CA VAL A 18 -17.32 4.51 -0.90
C VAL A 18 -15.85 4.82 -1.12
N LEU A 19 -15.03 3.82 -1.39
CA LEU A 19 -13.58 3.99 -1.65
C LEU A 19 -13.27 4.79 -2.93
N ALA A 20 -14.22 4.91 -3.84
CA ALA A 20 -14.14 5.78 -5.02
C ALA A 20 -14.73 7.18 -4.78
N SER A 21 -15.34 7.45 -3.61
CA SER A 21 -15.93 8.74 -3.27
C SER A 21 -14.87 9.75 -2.82
N ALA A 22 -15.26 11.02 -2.74
CA ALA A 22 -14.36 12.10 -2.34
C ALA A 22 -13.99 12.07 -0.83
N GLN A 23 -14.80 11.42 0.01
CA GLN A 23 -14.62 11.41 1.47
C GLN A 23 -15.01 10.05 2.08
N PRO A 24 -14.18 9.01 1.89
CA PRO A 24 -14.44 7.67 2.41
C PRO A 24 -14.55 7.61 3.94
N SER A 25 -13.86 8.50 4.67
CA SER A 25 -13.90 8.57 6.13
C SER A 25 -15.30 8.82 6.68
N ALA A 26 -16.15 9.56 5.95
CA ALA A 26 -17.52 9.83 6.37
C ALA A 26 -18.33 8.53 6.54
N PHE A 27 -18.10 7.54 5.66
CA PHE A 27 -18.74 6.23 5.79
C PHE A 27 -18.25 5.47 7.03
N LEU A 28 -16.94 5.48 7.31
CA LEU A 28 -16.37 4.81 8.49
C LEU A 28 -16.95 5.41 9.77
N ARG A 29 -17.00 6.75 9.87
CA ARG A 29 -17.60 7.46 11.01
C ARG A 29 -19.08 7.13 11.16
N THR A 30 -19.84 7.17 10.07
CA THR A 30 -21.30 6.86 10.10
C THR A 30 -21.54 5.44 10.61
N LEU A 31 -20.76 4.47 10.16
CA LEU A 31 -20.89 3.09 10.64
C LEU A 31 -20.49 2.94 12.12
N ARG A 32 -19.50 3.71 12.58
CA ARG A 32 -19.13 3.71 14.01
C ARG A 32 -20.21 4.34 14.88
N ASP A 33 -20.73 5.50 14.48
CA ASP A 33 -21.78 6.20 15.21
C ASP A 33 -23.07 5.35 15.33
N ALA A 34 -23.28 4.45 14.37
CA ALA A 34 -24.36 3.48 14.35
C ALA A 34 -24.02 2.12 15.01
N ASP A 35 -22.87 1.97 15.66
CA ASP A 35 -22.34 0.70 16.20
C ASP A 35 -22.30 -0.45 15.17
N ALA A 36 -22.21 -0.11 13.88
CA ALA A 36 -22.28 -1.06 12.77
C ALA A 36 -20.90 -1.43 12.18
N LEU A 37 -19.86 -0.61 12.39
CA LEU A 37 -18.55 -0.82 11.75
C LEU A 37 -18.00 -2.21 12.06
N ARG A 38 -18.09 -2.66 13.31
CA ARG A 38 -17.65 -3.97 13.75
C ARG A 38 -18.34 -5.13 13.03
N ALA A 39 -19.60 -4.95 12.66
CA ALA A 39 -20.36 -5.98 11.94
C ALA A 39 -19.95 -6.08 10.45
N PHE A 40 -19.58 -4.96 9.83
CA PHE A 40 -19.21 -4.91 8.41
C PHE A 40 -17.72 -5.09 8.16
N LEU A 41 -16.89 -4.38 8.93
CA LEU A 41 -15.44 -4.30 8.78
C LEU A 41 -14.76 -4.45 10.14
N PRO A 42 -14.88 -5.62 10.81
CA PRO A 42 -14.29 -5.83 12.13
C PRO A 42 -12.77 -5.63 12.15
N GLU A 43 -12.10 -5.88 11.03
CA GLU A 43 -10.65 -5.69 10.90
C GLU A 43 -10.26 -4.20 10.95
N VAL A 44 -11.11 -3.33 10.40
CA VAL A 44 -10.93 -1.87 10.44
C VAL A 44 -11.39 -1.31 11.79
N ASP A 45 -12.50 -1.79 12.32
CA ASP A 45 -13.00 -1.40 13.65
C ASP A 45 -11.97 -1.65 14.74
N ALA A 46 -11.22 -2.75 14.65
CA ALA A 46 -10.18 -3.11 15.60
C ALA A 46 -8.98 -2.15 15.65
N LEU A 47 -8.85 -1.23 14.70
CA LEU A 47 -7.79 -0.21 14.69
C LEU A 47 -8.08 0.96 15.63
N TYR A 48 -9.36 1.22 15.93
CA TYR A 48 -9.71 2.32 16.82
C TYR A 48 -9.36 2.00 18.28
N GLY A 49 -8.79 2.98 18.96
CA GLY A 49 -8.26 2.82 20.31
C GLY A 49 -6.86 2.21 20.37
N VAL A 50 -6.27 1.84 19.23
CA VAL A 50 -4.89 1.34 19.17
C VAL A 50 -3.92 2.52 19.10
N PRO A 51 -3.05 2.73 20.14
CA PRO A 51 -2.20 3.90 20.22
C PRO A 51 -0.98 3.78 19.30
N GLN A 52 -0.61 4.89 18.67
CA GLN A 52 0.60 5.06 17.88
C GLN A 52 1.54 6.07 18.53
N ARG A 53 2.79 6.10 18.08
CA ARG A 53 3.79 7.05 18.55
C ARG A 53 3.49 8.46 18.02
N PRO A 54 3.26 9.46 18.91
CA PRO A 54 2.84 10.82 18.50
C PRO A 54 3.89 11.54 17.65
N GLU A 55 5.17 11.16 17.75
CA GLU A 55 6.26 11.74 16.96
C GLU A 55 6.10 11.44 15.46
N TYR A 56 5.40 10.37 15.11
CA TYR A 56 5.16 9.95 13.73
C TYR A 56 3.70 10.07 13.32
N HIS A 57 2.79 10.01 14.29
CA HIS A 57 1.34 10.03 14.10
C HIS A 57 0.70 10.98 15.13
N PRO A 58 0.60 12.28 14.79
CA PRO A 58 0.04 13.27 15.72
C PRO A 58 -1.39 12.97 16.18
N GLU A 59 -2.16 12.26 15.38
CA GLU A 59 -3.50 11.76 15.68
C GLU A 59 -3.53 10.67 16.75
N VAL A 60 -2.39 10.02 17.03
CA VAL A 60 -2.16 8.94 18.02
C VAL A 60 -3.00 7.68 17.80
N ASP A 61 -4.27 7.79 17.47
CA ASP A 61 -5.19 6.66 17.26
C ASP A 61 -5.07 6.10 15.84
N THR A 62 -4.87 4.78 15.71
CA THR A 62 -4.70 4.13 14.41
C THR A 62 -5.98 4.15 13.56
N GLY A 63 -7.16 4.10 14.18
CA GLY A 63 -8.44 4.22 13.47
C GLY A 63 -8.65 5.61 12.90
N LEU A 64 -8.32 6.67 13.66
CA LEU A 64 -8.35 8.04 13.17
C LEU A 64 -7.33 8.26 12.04
N HIS A 65 -6.13 7.69 12.18
CA HIS A 65 -5.14 7.67 11.10
C HIS A 65 -5.75 7.06 9.82
N GLN A 66 -6.44 5.93 9.95
CA GLN A 66 -7.04 5.23 8.82
C GLN A 66 -8.12 6.05 8.10
N GLU A 67 -8.87 6.87 8.82
CA GLU A 67 -9.80 7.84 8.23
C GLU A 67 -9.07 8.88 7.37
N LEU A 68 -8.01 9.49 7.93
CA LEU A 68 -7.20 10.51 7.24
C LEU A 68 -6.49 9.94 6.00
N VAL A 69 -5.97 8.72 6.09
CA VAL A 69 -5.33 8.01 4.95
C VAL A 69 -6.34 7.73 3.85
N SER A 70 -7.55 7.30 4.20
CA SER A 70 -8.61 7.02 3.23
C SER A 70 -9.01 8.27 2.45
N ASP A 71 -9.18 9.41 3.13
CA ASP A 71 -9.50 10.69 2.50
C ASP A 71 -8.33 11.21 1.65
N MET A 72 -7.10 11.05 2.12
CA MET A 72 -5.91 11.42 1.34
C MET A 72 -5.77 10.57 0.08
N ALA A 73 -6.05 9.27 0.14
CA ALA A 73 -6.05 8.40 -1.02
C ALA A 73 -7.09 8.85 -2.07
N ALA A 74 -8.28 9.26 -1.61
CA ALA A 74 -9.32 9.81 -2.48
C ALA A 74 -8.92 11.15 -3.13
N GLN A 75 -8.13 11.98 -2.45
CA GLN A 75 -7.58 13.22 -3.00
C GLN A 75 -6.49 12.96 -4.04
N LEU A 76 -5.59 12.03 -3.77
CA LEU A 76 -4.44 11.72 -4.64
C LEU A 76 -4.82 10.91 -5.88
N ALA A 77 -5.84 10.05 -5.76
CA ALA A 77 -6.34 9.19 -6.84
C ALA A 77 -7.88 9.21 -6.90
N PRO A 78 -8.50 10.33 -7.32
CA PRO A 78 -9.95 10.45 -7.35
C PRO A 78 -10.60 9.33 -8.18
N GLY A 79 -11.53 8.58 -7.55
CA GLY A 79 -12.24 7.49 -8.20
C GLY A 79 -11.48 6.15 -8.30
N ASP A 80 -10.19 6.08 -7.96
CA ASP A 80 -9.42 4.83 -7.97
C ASP A 80 -9.67 4.04 -6.66
N SER A 81 -10.72 3.23 -6.64
CA SER A 81 -11.06 2.37 -5.51
C SER A 81 -10.01 1.28 -5.21
N LEU A 82 -9.13 0.93 -6.16
CA LEU A 82 -8.00 0.02 -5.91
C LEU A 82 -7.00 0.67 -4.94
N VAL A 83 -6.62 1.92 -5.20
CA VAL A 83 -5.79 2.71 -4.27
C VAL A 83 -6.50 2.89 -2.93
N GLY A 84 -7.79 3.26 -2.96
CA GLY A 84 -8.59 3.43 -1.74
C GLY A 84 -8.63 2.18 -0.87
N PHE A 85 -8.81 0.99 -1.46
CA PHE A 85 -8.82 -0.28 -0.72
C PHE A 85 -7.44 -0.62 -0.14
N ALA A 86 -6.39 -0.44 -0.93
CA ALA A 86 -5.02 -0.68 -0.46
C ALA A 86 -4.64 0.26 0.69
N ALA A 87 -5.03 1.53 0.60
CA ALA A 87 -4.85 2.53 1.65
C ALA A 87 -5.65 2.19 2.92
N LEU A 88 -6.94 1.78 2.78
CA LEU A 88 -7.79 1.39 3.90
C LEU A 88 -7.23 0.18 4.68
N THR A 89 -6.47 -0.69 4.05
CA THR A 89 -6.10 -1.99 4.63
C THR A 89 -4.61 -2.14 4.96
N HIS A 90 -3.78 -1.11 4.68
CA HIS A 90 -2.33 -1.23 4.80
C HIS A 90 -1.85 -1.51 6.23
N ASP A 91 -2.56 -0.99 7.22
CA ASP A 91 -2.17 -1.00 8.63
C ASP A 91 -2.99 -1.95 9.53
N LEU A 92 -3.79 -2.86 8.97
CA LEU A 92 -4.62 -3.80 9.74
C LEU A 92 -3.83 -4.61 10.79
N GLY A 93 -2.54 -4.80 10.56
CA GLY A 93 -1.67 -5.51 11.50
C GLY A 93 -1.40 -4.76 12.80
N LYS A 94 -1.60 -3.45 12.85
CA LYS A 94 -1.42 -2.66 14.09
C LYS A 94 -2.39 -3.08 15.18
N ALA A 95 -3.62 -3.48 14.83
CA ALA A 95 -4.59 -4.02 15.78
C ALA A 95 -4.16 -5.34 16.43
N LEU A 96 -3.17 -6.03 15.88
CA LEU A 96 -2.65 -7.31 16.40
C LEU A 96 -1.34 -7.14 17.18
N THR A 97 -0.95 -5.90 17.48
CA THR A 97 0.26 -5.63 18.27
C THR A 97 0.04 -6.05 19.72
N PRO A 98 0.94 -6.88 20.30
CA PRO A 98 0.89 -7.20 21.72
C PRO A 98 0.92 -5.95 22.60
N SER A 99 0.18 -5.97 23.72
CA SER A 99 0.03 -4.81 24.59
C SER A 99 1.35 -4.31 25.19
N ASP A 100 2.32 -5.19 25.37
CA ASP A 100 3.67 -4.90 25.88
C ASP A 100 4.60 -4.30 24.80
N GLU A 101 4.25 -4.41 23.52
CA GLU A 101 4.98 -3.77 22.41
C GLU A 101 4.47 -2.34 22.12
N LEU A 102 3.24 -2.00 22.53
CA LEU A 102 2.63 -0.70 22.24
C LEU A 102 3.45 0.47 22.83
N PRO A 103 3.51 1.60 22.15
CA PRO A 103 2.90 1.97 20.86
C PRO A 103 3.81 1.67 19.65
N ARG A 104 4.71 0.68 19.75
CA ARG A 104 5.60 0.25 18.66
C ARG A 104 4.98 -0.93 17.94
N HIS A 105 4.63 -0.76 16.69
CA HIS A 105 3.98 -1.80 15.88
C HIS A 105 5.02 -2.61 15.09
N ILE A 106 5.87 -3.37 15.80
CA ILE A 106 6.94 -4.15 15.15
C ILE A 106 6.33 -5.23 14.27
N GLN A 107 6.75 -5.30 13.00
CA GLN A 107 6.27 -6.28 12.00
C GLN A 107 4.74 -6.23 11.74
N HIS A 108 4.09 -5.08 11.94
CA HIS A 108 2.66 -4.95 11.63
C HIS A 108 2.36 -5.21 10.14
N GLU A 109 3.30 -4.90 9.23
CA GLU A 109 3.23 -5.19 7.80
C GLU A 109 3.10 -6.69 7.50
N GLN A 110 3.69 -7.55 8.31
CA GLN A 110 3.54 -9.00 8.18
C GLN A 110 2.28 -9.51 8.90
N ARG A 111 2.01 -8.97 10.11
CA ARG A 111 0.80 -9.31 10.88
C ARG A 111 -0.47 -8.94 10.12
N GLY A 112 -0.46 -7.86 9.34
CA GLY A 112 -1.60 -7.33 8.58
C GLY A 112 -2.08 -8.25 7.46
N LEU A 113 -1.22 -9.12 6.93
CA LEU A 113 -1.60 -10.00 5.83
C LEU A 113 -2.71 -10.99 6.20
N LYS A 114 -2.75 -11.44 7.45
CA LYS A 114 -3.78 -12.39 7.92
C LYS A 114 -5.17 -11.75 8.00
N PRO A 115 -5.40 -10.63 8.70
CA PRO A 115 -6.71 -9.97 8.70
C PRO A 115 -7.09 -9.46 7.30
N LEU A 116 -6.17 -8.99 6.48
CA LEU A 116 -6.43 -8.61 5.10
C LEU A 116 -6.97 -9.80 4.27
N ALA A 117 -6.34 -10.97 4.39
CA ALA A 117 -6.81 -12.17 3.69
C ALA A 117 -8.22 -12.59 4.17
N ALA A 118 -8.49 -12.54 5.47
CA ALA A 118 -9.79 -12.85 6.05
C ALA A 118 -10.89 -11.89 5.56
N LEU A 119 -10.60 -10.59 5.53
CA LEU A 119 -11.49 -9.56 4.98
C LEU A 119 -11.80 -9.84 3.50
N CYS A 120 -10.76 -10.09 2.70
CA CYS A 120 -10.92 -10.36 1.27
C CYS A 120 -11.74 -11.62 0.99
N GLU A 121 -11.54 -12.68 1.76
CA GLU A 121 -12.30 -13.91 1.64
C GLU A 121 -13.77 -13.72 2.04
N ARG A 122 -14.01 -13.07 3.18
CA ARG A 122 -15.35 -12.81 3.72
C ARG A 122 -16.18 -11.94 2.79
N LEU A 123 -15.62 -10.87 2.22
CA LEU A 123 -16.32 -9.93 1.33
C LEU A 123 -16.23 -10.30 -0.16
N LYS A 124 -15.59 -11.42 -0.50
CA LYS A 124 -15.39 -11.85 -1.91
C LYS A 124 -14.68 -10.76 -2.74
N VAL A 125 -13.66 -10.13 -2.16
CA VAL A 125 -12.90 -9.06 -2.82
C VAL A 125 -12.19 -9.60 -4.05
N PRO A 126 -12.29 -8.93 -5.23
CA PRO A 126 -11.61 -9.35 -6.45
C PRO A 126 -10.08 -9.42 -6.29
N ALA A 127 -9.46 -10.33 -7.06
CA ALA A 127 -8.04 -10.65 -6.91
C ALA A 127 -7.09 -9.47 -7.15
N ASP A 128 -7.44 -8.54 -8.03
CA ASP A 128 -6.65 -7.33 -8.31
C ASP A 128 -6.59 -6.37 -7.11
N TYR A 129 -7.71 -6.17 -6.40
CA TYR A 129 -7.76 -5.42 -5.15
C TYR A 129 -6.93 -6.08 -4.06
N ARG A 130 -7.16 -7.39 -3.84
CA ARG A 130 -6.43 -8.16 -2.84
C ARG A 130 -4.93 -8.09 -3.07
N GLN A 131 -4.46 -8.34 -4.30
CA GLN A 131 -3.04 -8.37 -4.64
C GLN A 131 -2.37 -7.01 -4.47
N LEU A 132 -3.05 -5.90 -4.82
CA LEU A 132 -2.54 -4.56 -4.59
C LEU A 132 -2.45 -4.26 -3.09
N ALA A 133 -3.51 -4.56 -2.34
CA ALA A 133 -3.55 -4.35 -0.89
C ALA A 133 -2.48 -5.17 -0.16
N GLU A 134 -2.27 -6.44 -0.52
CA GLU A 134 -1.20 -7.27 0.04
C GLU A 134 0.20 -6.70 -0.26
N ALA A 135 0.40 -6.14 -1.46
CA ALA A 135 1.67 -5.50 -1.82
C ALA A 135 1.91 -4.23 -0.98
N VAL A 136 0.91 -3.36 -0.83
CA VAL A 136 1.02 -2.15 -0.01
C VAL A 136 1.20 -2.51 1.45
N CYS A 137 0.39 -3.41 2.02
CA CYS A 137 0.51 -3.87 3.39
C CYS A 137 1.94 -4.37 3.71
N ARG A 138 2.53 -5.17 2.83
CA ARG A 138 3.87 -5.74 3.01
C ARG A 138 5.00 -4.74 2.82
N GLU A 139 4.86 -3.81 1.88
CA GLU A 139 6.00 -3.04 1.37
C GLU A 139 5.96 -1.53 1.72
N HIS A 140 4.87 -0.99 2.29
CA HIS A 140 4.76 0.46 2.54
C HIS A 140 5.93 1.03 3.35
N LEU A 141 6.40 0.33 4.38
CA LEU A 141 7.57 0.76 5.16
C LEU A 141 8.86 0.79 4.32
N ASN A 142 9.04 -0.17 3.41
CA ASN A 142 10.17 -0.19 2.49
C ASN A 142 10.08 0.98 1.49
N VAL A 143 8.88 1.31 1.01
CA VAL A 143 8.67 2.46 0.13
C VAL A 143 8.96 3.76 0.87
N HIS A 144 8.53 3.92 2.13
CA HIS A 144 8.87 5.10 2.93
C HIS A 144 10.37 5.31 3.11
N ARG A 145 11.11 4.21 3.20
CA ARG A 145 12.57 4.20 3.39
C ARG A 145 13.33 3.94 2.08
N LEU A 146 12.71 4.20 0.93
CA LEU A 146 13.26 3.86 -0.39
C LEU A 146 14.69 4.38 -0.59
N ALA A 147 15.00 5.58 -0.10
CA ALA A 147 16.33 6.18 -0.22
C ALA A 147 17.43 5.42 0.56
N GLU A 148 17.05 4.67 1.59
CA GLU A 148 17.97 3.88 2.43
C GLU A 148 18.22 2.47 1.85
N LEU A 149 17.38 2.01 0.93
CA LEU A 149 17.46 0.67 0.38
C LEU A 149 18.60 0.57 -0.65
N ARG A 150 19.33 -0.57 -0.62
CA ARG A 150 20.27 -0.93 -1.69
C ARG A 150 19.52 -1.23 -2.99
N ASP A 151 20.16 -1.04 -4.15
CA ASP A 151 19.52 -1.21 -5.45
C ASP A 151 18.98 -2.63 -5.67
N ALA A 152 19.69 -3.65 -5.20
CA ALA A 152 19.21 -5.03 -5.21
C ALA A 152 17.93 -5.22 -4.35
N THR A 153 17.83 -4.51 -3.22
CA THR A 153 16.64 -4.53 -2.36
C THR A 153 15.45 -3.85 -3.04
N VAL A 154 15.71 -2.76 -3.78
CA VAL A 154 14.68 -2.09 -4.59
C VAL A 154 14.19 -3.02 -5.70
N LEU A 155 15.10 -3.69 -6.41
CA LEU A 155 14.69 -4.67 -7.43
C LEU A 155 13.82 -5.78 -6.82
N ALA A 156 14.21 -6.34 -5.69
CA ALA A 156 13.44 -7.36 -4.98
C ALA A 156 12.06 -6.85 -4.53
N LEU A 157 11.94 -5.58 -4.08
CA LEU A 157 10.67 -4.93 -3.78
C LEU A 157 9.78 -4.87 -5.03
N LEU A 158 10.30 -4.39 -6.16
CA LEU A 158 9.57 -4.31 -7.42
C LEU A 158 9.09 -5.69 -7.90
N GLN A 159 9.89 -6.74 -7.70
CA GLN A 159 9.54 -8.13 -8.00
C GLN A 159 8.40 -8.63 -7.10
N ARG A 160 8.48 -8.42 -5.77
CA ARG A 160 7.43 -8.80 -4.83
C ARG A 160 6.11 -8.06 -5.06
N CYS A 161 6.18 -6.84 -5.60
CA CYS A 161 5.02 -6.07 -6.03
C CYS A 161 4.45 -6.52 -7.39
N ASP A 162 5.04 -7.53 -8.04
CA ASP A 162 4.67 -8.00 -9.39
C ASP A 162 4.79 -6.88 -10.46
N GLY A 163 5.70 -5.91 -10.24
CA GLY A 163 5.81 -4.70 -11.05
C GLY A 163 6.27 -4.94 -12.50
N PHE A 164 6.91 -6.08 -12.78
CA PHE A 164 7.36 -6.42 -14.14
C PHE A 164 6.27 -7.05 -15.00
N ARG A 165 5.28 -7.71 -14.38
CA ARG A 165 4.13 -8.28 -15.09
C ARG A 165 2.94 -7.32 -15.11
N ARG A 166 2.86 -6.44 -14.10
CA ARG A 166 1.78 -5.46 -13.89
C ARG A 166 2.37 -4.10 -13.56
N PRO A 167 3.00 -3.44 -14.55
CA PRO A 167 3.75 -2.19 -14.32
C PRO A 167 2.89 -1.06 -13.76
N GLU A 168 1.60 -1.01 -14.09
CA GLU A 168 0.65 -0.03 -13.57
C GLU A 168 0.45 -0.10 -12.05
N ARG A 169 0.77 -1.23 -11.44
CA ARG A 169 0.63 -1.45 -9.99
C ARG A 169 1.59 -0.58 -9.18
N ILE A 170 2.79 -0.33 -9.70
CA ILE A 170 3.83 0.43 -8.98
C ILE A 170 3.39 1.87 -8.74
N ALA A 171 2.73 2.51 -9.70
CA ALA A 171 2.18 3.85 -9.51
C ALA A 171 1.09 3.87 -8.43
N ARG A 172 0.20 2.88 -8.39
CA ARG A 172 -0.83 2.77 -7.35
C ARG A 172 -0.23 2.52 -5.96
N ILE A 173 0.81 1.68 -5.85
CA ILE A 173 1.55 1.47 -4.59
C ILE A 173 2.16 2.78 -4.12
N ALA A 174 2.80 3.53 -5.01
CA ALA A 174 3.39 4.83 -4.69
C ALA A 174 2.35 5.80 -4.13
N ILE A 175 1.17 5.90 -4.76
CA ILE A 175 0.07 6.77 -4.31
C ILE A 175 -0.50 6.29 -2.96
N ALA A 176 -0.69 4.99 -2.76
CA ALA A 176 -1.19 4.46 -1.49
C ALA A 176 -0.21 4.74 -0.33
N CYS A 177 1.10 4.61 -0.57
CA CYS A 177 2.13 4.96 0.42
C CYS A 177 2.23 6.48 0.65
N GLU A 178 2.01 7.30 -0.39
CA GLU A 178 1.90 8.76 -0.22
C GLU A 178 0.69 9.12 0.63
N ALA A 179 -0.46 8.45 0.40
CA ALA A 179 -1.66 8.65 1.19
C ALA A 179 -1.43 8.34 2.67
N ASP A 180 -0.74 7.24 3.01
CA ASP A 180 -0.33 6.95 4.39
C ASP A 180 0.54 8.08 4.97
N LYS A 181 1.56 8.51 4.24
CA LYS A 181 2.49 9.53 4.76
C LYS A 181 1.82 10.89 4.96
N ARG A 182 0.97 11.31 4.02
CA ARG A 182 0.29 12.61 4.04
C ARG A 182 -1.05 12.59 4.78
N GLY A 183 -1.65 11.41 4.94
CA GLY A 183 -2.86 11.18 5.72
C GLY A 183 -2.60 11.14 7.22
N ARG A 184 -1.79 12.08 7.73
CA ARG A 184 -1.49 12.27 9.15
C ARG A 184 -1.90 13.67 9.56
N ALA A 185 -2.36 13.84 10.79
CA ALA A 185 -2.86 15.12 11.26
C ALA A 185 -1.82 16.26 11.10
N GLY A 186 -2.17 17.27 10.31
CA GLY A 186 -1.29 18.41 10.03
C GLY A 186 -0.17 18.16 9.01
N LEU A 187 -0.12 16.99 8.35
CA LEU A 187 0.95 16.64 7.41
C LEU A 187 0.49 16.53 5.95
N ALA A 188 -0.73 16.96 5.65
CA ALA A 188 -1.34 16.82 4.32
C ALA A 188 -0.53 17.47 3.18
N ASP A 189 0.20 18.54 3.45
CA ASP A 189 0.98 19.29 2.46
C ASP A 189 2.47 18.87 2.43
N GLN A 190 2.86 17.87 3.21
CA GLN A 190 4.26 17.44 3.21
C GLN A 190 4.64 16.78 1.89
N PRO A 191 5.82 17.11 1.32
CA PRO A 191 6.30 16.46 0.12
C PRO A 191 6.59 14.97 0.36
N TYR A 192 6.26 14.13 -0.62
CA TYR A 192 6.54 12.70 -0.61
C TYR A 192 7.36 12.29 -1.84
N PRO A 193 8.67 12.56 -1.84
CA PRO A 193 9.53 12.30 -3.01
C PRO A 193 9.74 10.80 -3.29
N GLN A 194 9.42 9.91 -2.36
CA GLN A 194 9.55 8.47 -2.50
C GLN A 194 8.62 7.89 -3.58
N GLY A 195 7.42 8.46 -3.73
CA GLY A 195 6.46 8.01 -4.73
C GLY A 195 6.98 8.16 -6.16
N PRO A 196 7.27 9.38 -6.64
CA PRO A 196 7.88 9.61 -7.95
C PRO A 196 9.20 8.86 -8.14
N GLU A 197 10.03 8.77 -7.10
CA GLU A 197 11.28 8.03 -7.15
C GLU A 197 11.08 6.54 -7.39
N LEU A 198 10.12 5.89 -6.70
CA LEU A 198 9.80 4.47 -6.90
C LEU A 198 9.38 4.21 -8.36
N VAL A 199 8.52 5.07 -8.90
CA VAL A 199 8.06 4.98 -10.31
C VAL A 199 9.23 5.14 -11.28
N ARG A 200 10.14 6.08 -11.03
CA ARG A 200 11.32 6.33 -11.86
C ARG A 200 12.30 5.15 -11.84
N LEU A 201 12.58 4.60 -10.67
CA LEU A 201 13.47 3.43 -10.54
C LEU A 201 12.85 2.18 -11.18
N HIS A 202 11.53 2.02 -11.05
CA HIS A 202 10.81 0.95 -11.72
C HIS A 202 10.89 1.08 -13.25
N ALA A 203 10.66 2.28 -13.80
CA ALA A 203 10.75 2.52 -15.24
C ALA A 203 12.14 2.18 -15.80
N ALA A 204 13.21 2.56 -15.07
CA ALA A 204 14.58 2.21 -15.44
C ALA A 204 14.81 0.70 -15.48
N ALA A 205 14.34 -0.03 -14.46
CA ALA A 205 14.49 -1.49 -14.42
C ALA A 205 13.60 -2.21 -15.46
N LEU A 206 12.40 -1.65 -15.73
CA LEU A 206 11.44 -2.21 -16.70
C LEU A 206 11.95 -2.10 -18.13
N ALA A 207 12.74 -1.06 -18.43
CA ALA A 207 13.35 -0.87 -19.75
C ALA A 207 14.34 -1.97 -20.15
N ILE A 208 14.86 -2.72 -19.17
CA ILE A 208 15.80 -3.84 -19.43
C ILE A 208 15.02 -5.09 -19.81
N ASN A 209 15.19 -5.53 -21.06
CA ASN A 209 14.51 -6.68 -21.63
C ASN A 209 15.33 -7.95 -21.59
N ALA A 210 14.70 -9.09 -21.27
CA ALA A 210 15.35 -10.40 -21.33
C ALA A 210 15.85 -10.76 -22.73
N ARG A 211 15.22 -10.24 -23.79
CA ARG A 211 15.62 -10.48 -25.20
C ARG A 211 17.00 -9.87 -25.49
N ASP A 212 17.28 -8.68 -24.98
CA ASP A 212 18.55 -8.00 -25.20
C ASP A 212 19.69 -8.77 -24.52
N ILE A 213 19.43 -9.33 -23.33
CA ILE A 213 20.38 -10.19 -22.60
C ILE A 213 20.61 -11.52 -23.32
N ALA A 214 19.60 -12.12 -23.91
CA ALA A 214 19.70 -13.43 -24.60
C ALA A 214 20.58 -13.36 -25.87
N THR A 215 20.77 -12.18 -26.48
CA THR A 215 21.64 -11.99 -27.66
C THR A 215 23.15 -12.18 -27.34
N GLU A 216 23.51 -12.16 -26.05
CA GLU A 216 24.91 -12.36 -25.59
C GLU A 216 25.32 -13.84 -25.54
N GLY A 217 24.50 -14.76 -26.07
CA GLY A 217 24.79 -16.19 -26.10
C GLY A 217 24.54 -16.95 -24.79
N LEU A 218 23.92 -16.29 -23.81
CA LEU A 218 23.56 -16.91 -22.54
C LEU A 218 22.36 -17.85 -22.70
N LYS A 219 22.28 -18.89 -21.87
CA LYS A 219 21.18 -19.88 -21.89
C LYS A 219 20.68 -20.20 -20.48
N GLY A 220 19.39 -20.54 -20.41
CA GLY A 220 18.75 -21.01 -19.18
C GLY A 220 18.87 -20.03 -18.00
N PRO A 221 19.24 -20.51 -16.79
CA PRO A 221 19.31 -19.68 -15.58
C PRO A 221 20.25 -18.47 -15.67
N ALA A 222 21.30 -18.54 -16.53
CA ALA A 222 22.25 -17.45 -16.73
C ALA A 222 21.57 -16.19 -17.30
N ILE A 223 20.53 -16.33 -18.13
CA ILE A 223 19.75 -15.20 -18.64
C ILE A 223 19.07 -14.47 -17.47
N GLY A 224 18.47 -15.23 -16.54
CA GLY A 224 17.79 -14.65 -15.36
C GLY A 224 18.77 -13.86 -14.47
N GLN A 225 19.94 -14.40 -14.20
CA GLN A 225 20.97 -13.74 -13.41
C GLN A 225 21.53 -12.48 -14.10
N ALA A 226 21.79 -12.55 -15.40
CA ALA A 226 22.24 -11.40 -16.17
C ALA A 226 21.16 -10.29 -16.24
N LEU A 227 19.89 -10.67 -16.41
CA LEU A 227 18.76 -9.73 -16.38
C LEU A 227 18.65 -9.03 -15.03
N GLU A 228 18.78 -9.77 -13.94
CA GLU A 228 18.76 -9.23 -12.58
C GLU A 228 19.91 -8.24 -12.37
N ALA A 229 21.12 -8.61 -12.72
CA ALA A 229 22.30 -7.75 -12.63
C ALA A 229 22.14 -6.46 -13.47
N ALA A 230 21.65 -6.56 -14.70
CA ALA A 230 21.39 -5.42 -15.58
C ALA A 230 20.32 -4.48 -15.01
N ARG A 231 19.25 -5.01 -14.42
CA ARG A 231 18.21 -4.22 -13.75
C ARG A 231 18.73 -3.49 -12.51
N ILE A 232 19.57 -4.14 -11.69
CA ILE A 232 20.24 -3.50 -10.55
C ILE A 232 21.12 -2.34 -11.03
N THR A 233 21.89 -2.54 -12.09
CA THR A 233 22.71 -1.48 -12.70
C THR A 233 21.86 -0.32 -13.21
N ALA A 234 20.73 -0.60 -13.85
CA ALA A 234 19.81 0.42 -14.34
C ALA A 234 19.21 1.25 -13.18
N ILE A 235 18.84 0.62 -12.06
CA ILE A 235 18.37 1.30 -10.84
C ILE A 235 19.48 2.20 -10.28
N ALA A 236 20.72 1.69 -10.15
CA ALA A 236 21.86 2.47 -9.66
C ALA A 236 22.13 3.70 -10.55
N SER A 237 22.15 3.51 -11.86
CA SER A 237 22.33 4.60 -12.84
C SER A 237 21.20 5.64 -12.73
N ALA A 238 19.95 5.18 -12.61
CA ALA A 238 18.83 6.08 -12.42
C ALA A 238 19.00 6.91 -11.14
N ARG A 239 19.41 6.34 -10.00
CA ARG A 239 19.65 7.07 -8.76
C ARG A 239 20.73 8.13 -8.84
N SER A 240 21.76 7.92 -9.62
CA SER A 240 22.88 8.87 -9.78
C SER A 240 22.51 10.10 -10.62
N LEU A 241 21.44 10.02 -11.41
CA LEU A 241 20.97 11.15 -12.22
C LEU A 241 20.28 12.19 -11.33
N PRO A 242 20.52 13.49 -11.57
CA PRO A 242 19.79 14.54 -10.85
C PRO A 242 18.29 14.36 -11.06
N ARG A 243 17.52 14.49 -9.98
CA ARG A 243 16.06 14.50 -10.06
C ARG A 243 15.65 15.68 -10.92
N SER A 244 15.07 15.42 -12.11
CA SER A 244 14.46 16.50 -12.88
C SER A 244 13.39 17.14 -12.00
N ALA A 245 13.48 18.46 -11.80
CA ALA A 245 12.43 19.18 -11.11
C ALA A 245 11.11 18.94 -11.89
N ALA A 246 10.19 18.23 -11.26
CA ALA A 246 8.83 18.13 -11.78
C ALA A 246 8.22 19.54 -11.69
N HIS A 247 7.91 20.10 -12.83
CA HIS A 247 7.16 21.36 -12.94
C HIS A 247 5.67 21.10 -12.68
#